data_52ef172aa9e6ab1635222d1daeab9827
#
_entry.id   52ef172aa9e6ab1635222d1daeab9827
#
_cell.length_a   1.000
_cell.length_b   1.000
_cell.length_c   1.000
_cell.angle_alpha   90.00
_cell.angle_beta   90.00
_cell.angle_gamma   90.00
#
_symmetry.space_group_name_H-M   'P 1'
#
loop_
_entity.id
_entity.type
_entity.pdbx_description
1 polymer ?
#
loop_
_entity_poly.entity_id
_entity_poly.type
_entity_poly.pdbx_seq_one_letter_code
_entity_poly.pdbx_strand_id
1 'polypeptide(L)'
;MPWRTLRQFTPLVWIVILGTFMVRTSYYMVWPFLSILLYREYDLSATFIGLLLGGSMALSTLVSFYGGWLSDRFGRRSILLAGCLVAMLCFGLLGFSHEVFWLGIGVMGSGLSSGLIDAPGKALMADSLASAKARELALHLRYFLLNLGAALGPLLGVTLGINAQQETFLFLVVSYLLLALAFGWGFRRAGSTGKPGTTGPGLRDAIKVLLADRAFLLLVMANLLMVLVYSQFHSPLVQYLTRAGMPQVAELVALLVATNALTVVLLQFPLLRLLSRWPVRVRLHIGMALFLAAQLLFALGDPTVRSHWFGAVLLLSIGETILFPLLNVLIDQMAPAHLKGSYFGASALAGLGGAAGALLGGWILEQWSGQLLYVLMALLCVAIFALYEWGARVSRPASLPAATKRG
;
A
#
# COMPACT_ATOMS: atom_id res chain seq x y z
N MET A 1 -12.35 -20.72 16.95
CA MET A 1 -13.71 -20.15 16.89
C MET A 1 -13.61 -18.64 16.92
N PRO A 2 -13.81 -17.94 15.80
CA PRO A 2 -13.55 -16.48 15.71
C PRO A 2 -14.52 -15.63 16.54
N TRP A 3 -15.78 -16.08 16.75
CA TRP A 3 -16.82 -15.29 17.42
C TRP A 3 -16.50 -14.91 18.88
N ARG A 4 -15.85 -15.78 19.64
CA ARG A 4 -15.42 -15.46 21.03
C ARG A 4 -14.32 -14.39 21.04
N THR A 5 -13.48 -14.37 20.04
CA THR A 5 -12.40 -13.37 19.91
C THR A 5 -12.94 -12.02 19.44
N LEU A 6 -13.94 -11.98 18.54
CA LEU A 6 -14.59 -10.75 18.09
C LEU A 6 -15.32 -10.00 19.22
N ARG A 7 -15.82 -10.73 20.23
CA ARG A 7 -16.45 -10.11 21.41
C ARG A 7 -15.45 -9.33 22.30
N GLN A 8 -14.15 -9.52 22.10
CA GLN A 8 -13.11 -8.77 22.80
C GLN A 8 -12.81 -7.42 22.13
N PHE A 9 -13.34 -7.17 20.94
CA PHE A 9 -13.10 -5.93 20.21
C PHE A 9 -13.81 -4.77 20.88
N THR A 10 -13.01 -3.76 21.25
CA THR A 10 -13.53 -2.51 21.81
C THR A 10 -14.20 -1.65 20.72
N PRO A 11 -15.05 -0.69 21.06
CA PRO A 11 -15.59 0.24 20.09
C PRO A 11 -14.54 0.94 19.24
N LEU A 12 -13.38 1.30 19.82
CA LEU A 12 -12.27 1.93 19.10
C LEU A 12 -11.68 1.00 18.03
N VAL A 13 -11.56 -0.30 18.30
CA VAL A 13 -11.11 -1.30 17.33
C VAL A 13 -12.08 -1.39 16.15
N TRP A 14 -13.38 -1.44 16.43
CA TRP A 14 -14.40 -1.45 15.37
C TRP A 14 -14.40 -0.16 14.56
N ILE A 15 -14.22 1.01 15.18
CA ILE A 15 -14.09 2.30 14.47
C ILE A 15 -12.90 2.27 13.51
N VAL A 16 -11.74 1.77 13.94
CA VAL A 16 -10.57 1.67 13.05
C VAL A 16 -10.87 0.71 11.88
N ILE A 17 -11.43 -0.46 12.14
CA ILE A 17 -11.69 -1.49 11.13
C ILE A 17 -12.73 -1.01 10.10
N LEU A 18 -13.91 -0.59 10.57
CA LEU A 18 -15.01 -0.16 9.72
C LEU A 18 -14.71 1.19 9.05
N GLY A 19 -14.05 2.09 9.77
CA GLY A 19 -13.56 3.35 9.21
C GLY A 19 -12.54 3.13 8.11
N THR A 20 -11.62 2.18 8.26
CA THR A 20 -10.70 1.79 7.19
C THR A 20 -11.45 1.31 5.94
N PHE A 21 -12.46 0.47 6.11
CA PHE A 21 -13.28 -0.02 4.99
C PHE A 21 -14.00 1.13 4.29
N MET A 22 -14.70 1.97 5.03
CA MET A 22 -15.45 3.12 4.49
C MET A 22 -14.54 4.09 3.73
N VAL A 23 -13.45 4.54 4.36
CA VAL A 23 -12.50 5.46 3.74
C VAL A 23 -11.84 4.81 2.52
N ARG A 24 -11.50 3.52 2.58
CA ARG A 24 -10.85 2.81 1.49
C ARG A 24 -11.79 2.65 0.29
N THR A 25 -13.07 2.35 0.54
CA THR A 25 -14.09 2.29 -0.52
C THR A 25 -14.21 3.64 -1.21
N SER A 26 -14.40 4.73 -0.45
CA SER A 26 -14.50 6.09 -1.02
C SER A 26 -13.21 6.51 -1.74
N TYR A 27 -12.04 6.14 -1.23
CA TYR A 27 -10.76 6.42 -1.85
C TYR A 27 -10.64 5.75 -3.22
N TYR A 28 -10.96 4.46 -3.32
CA TYR A 28 -10.88 3.73 -4.58
C TYR A 28 -12.01 4.04 -5.56
N MET A 29 -13.09 4.71 -5.12
CA MET A 29 -14.09 5.28 -6.05
C MET A 29 -13.50 6.38 -6.95
N VAL A 30 -12.52 7.13 -6.46
CA VAL A 30 -12.02 8.34 -7.17
C VAL A 30 -10.53 8.31 -7.46
N TRP A 31 -9.70 7.79 -6.55
CA TRP A 31 -8.24 7.88 -6.66
C TRP A 31 -7.64 7.21 -7.89
N PRO A 32 -8.10 6.03 -8.34
CA PRO A 32 -7.58 5.43 -9.57
C PRO A 32 -7.81 6.29 -10.81
N PHE A 33 -8.86 7.13 -10.77
CA PHE A 33 -9.24 8.00 -11.89
C PHE A 33 -8.57 9.38 -11.83
N LEU A 34 -7.86 9.70 -10.75
CA LEU A 34 -7.18 10.99 -10.58
C LEU A 34 -6.18 11.27 -11.71
N SER A 35 -5.46 10.25 -12.19
CA SER A 35 -4.54 10.41 -13.33
C SER A 35 -5.27 10.78 -14.62
N ILE A 36 -6.50 10.27 -14.82
CA ILE A 36 -7.35 10.60 -15.97
C ILE A 36 -7.80 12.06 -15.87
N LEU A 37 -8.29 12.46 -14.70
CA LEU A 37 -8.71 13.83 -14.41
C LEU A 37 -7.58 14.83 -14.68
N LEU A 38 -6.41 14.60 -14.06
CA LEU A 38 -5.24 15.49 -14.18
C LEU A 38 -4.74 15.60 -15.63
N TYR A 39 -4.84 14.55 -16.41
CA TYR A 39 -4.48 14.59 -17.83
C TYR A 39 -5.54 15.28 -18.68
N ARG A 40 -6.84 14.92 -18.56
CA ARG A 40 -7.90 15.39 -19.47
C ARG A 40 -8.35 16.81 -19.19
N GLU A 41 -8.51 17.18 -17.92
CA GLU A 41 -9.06 18.47 -17.52
C GLU A 41 -7.97 19.55 -17.35
N TYR A 42 -6.74 19.13 -16.98
CA TYR A 42 -5.65 20.05 -16.66
C TYR A 42 -4.43 19.92 -17.58
N ASP A 43 -4.49 19.04 -18.59
CA ASP A 43 -3.42 18.77 -19.58
C ASP A 43 -2.02 18.60 -18.97
N LEU A 44 -1.96 17.96 -17.80
CA LEU A 44 -0.70 17.75 -17.09
C LEU A 44 0.11 16.63 -17.74
N SER A 45 1.43 16.83 -17.80
CA SER A 45 2.34 15.82 -18.31
C SER A 45 2.38 14.56 -17.44
N ALA A 46 2.78 13.42 -18.02
CA ALA A 46 2.88 12.16 -17.30
C ALA A 46 3.92 12.24 -16.17
N THR A 47 5.03 12.95 -16.39
CA THR A 47 6.07 13.20 -15.39
C THR A 47 5.51 13.99 -14.20
N PHE A 48 4.76 15.06 -14.47
CA PHE A 48 4.20 15.89 -13.40
C PHE A 48 3.15 15.15 -12.57
N ILE A 49 2.28 14.37 -13.22
CA ILE A 49 1.33 13.48 -12.53
C ILE A 49 2.08 12.46 -11.68
N GLY A 50 3.13 11.85 -12.24
CA GLY A 50 4.00 10.90 -11.51
C GLY A 50 4.68 11.54 -10.30
N LEU A 51 5.16 12.79 -10.44
CA LEU A 51 5.77 13.56 -9.35
C LEU A 51 4.76 13.83 -8.22
N LEU A 52 3.55 14.25 -8.56
CA LEU A 52 2.51 14.52 -7.55
C LEU A 52 2.11 13.25 -6.79
N LEU A 53 1.82 12.18 -7.50
CA LEU A 53 1.38 10.92 -6.89
C LEU A 53 2.52 10.21 -6.17
N GLY A 54 3.71 10.19 -6.75
CA GLY A 54 4.92 9.65 -6.12
C GLY A 54 5.32 10.43 -4.89
N GLY A 55 5.27 11.77 -4.96
CA GLY A 55 5.51 12.64 -3.83
C GLY A 55 4.52 12.41 -2.67
N SER A 56 3.24 12.25 -2.99
CA SER A 56 2.21 11.89 -1.99
C SER A 56 2.52 10.55 -1.31
N MET A 57 2.93 9.54 -2.06
CA MET A 57 3.32 8.23 -1.52
C MET A 57 4.58 8.30 -0.66
N ALA A 58 5.59 9.05 -1.11
CA ALA A 58 6.81 9.29 -0.34
C ALA A 58 6.50 9.98 1.00
N LEU A 59 5.69 11.02 0.95
CA LEU A 59 5.27 11.75 2.14
C LEU A 59 4.47 10.85 3.09
N SER A 60 3.54 10.04 2.56
CA SER A 60 2.80 9.04 3.34
C SER A 60 3.74 8.06 4.05
N THR A 61 4.74 7.54 3.34
CA THR A 61 5.70 6.58 3.89
C THR A 61 6.55 7.21 5.00
N LEU A 62 7.08 8.39 4.77
CA LEU A 62 7.89 9.12 5.74
C LEU A 62 7.07 9.48 6.99
N VAL A 63 5.87 10.00 6.78
CA VAL A 63 4.97 10.35 7.88
C VAL A 63 4.49 9.13 8.64
N SER A 64 4.25 7.99 7.98
CA SER A 64 3.91 6.74 8.66
C SER A 64 5.04 6.25 9.57
N PHE A 65 6.30 6.39 9.14
CA PHE A 65 7.46 6.05 9.94
C PHE A 65 7.51 6.86 11.25
N TYR A 66 7.26 8.17 11.16
CA TYR A 66 7.24 9.05 12.33
C TYR A 66 5.89 9.07 13.06
N GLY A 67 4.80 8.74 12.39
CA GLY A 67 3.43 8.85 12.89
C GLY A 67 3.18 7.98 14.13
N GLY A 68 3.79 6.81 14.19
CA GLY A 68 3.80 5.96 15.37
C GLY A 68 4.38 6.70 16.57
N TRP A 69 5.61 7.22 16.45
CA TRP A 69 6.29 8.00 17.48
C TRP A 69 5.52 9.29 17.86
N LEU A 70 5.01 10.02 16.86
CA LEU A 70 4.20 11.21 17.10
C LEU A 70 2.97 10.88 17.94
N SER A 71 2.29 9.78 17.63
CA SER A 71 1.09 9.36 18.34
C SER A 71 1.38 8.82 19.74
N ASP A 72 2.59 8.28 19.98
CA ASP A 72 3.05 7.92 21.33
C ASP A 72 3.29 9.17 22.17
N ARG A 73 3.84 10.22 21.57
CA ARG A 73 4.20 11.47 22.27
C ARG A 73 3.01 12.40 22.49
N PHE A 74 2.17 12.62 21.48
CA PHE A 74 1.05 13.57 21.50
C PHE A 74 -0.31 12.91 21.75
N GLY A 75 -0.32 11.59 21.90
CA GLY A 75 -1.52 10.77 22.11
C GLY A 75 -2.21 10.35 20.81
N ARG A 76 -2.70 9.10 20.79
CA ARG A 76 -3.40 8.50 19.63
C ARG A 76 -4.55 9.35 19.12
N ARG A 77 -5.36 9.87 20.05
CA ARG A 77 -6.55 10.69 19.75
C ARG A 77 -6.18 11.93 18.93
N SER A 78 -5.21 12.71 19.41
CA SER A 78 -4.82 13.98 18.78
C SER A 78 -4.32 13.78 17.35
N ILE A 79 -3.46 12.77 17.14
CA ILE A 79 -2.87 12.49 15.84
C ILE A 79 -3.90 11.94 14.84
N LEU A 80 -4.79 11.04 15.28
CA LEU A 80 -5.84 10.50 14.41
C LEU A 80 -6.85 11.58 13.99
N LEU A 81 -7.26 12.47 14.91
CA LEU A 81 -8.16 13.57 14.60
C LEU A 81 -7.48 14.63 13.71
N ALA A 82 -6.20 14.95 13.96
CA ALA A 82 -5.43 15.83 13.07
C ALA A 82 -5.29 15.23 11.67
N GLY A 83 -5.03 13.92 11.55
CA GLY A 83 -4.98 13.22 10.26
C GLY A 83 -6.31 13.29 9.50
N CYS A 84 -7.44 13.10 10.18
CA CYS A 84 -8.76 13.27 9.57
C CYS A 84 -9.02 14.72 9.11
N LEU A 85 -8.63 15.72 9.92
CA LEU A 85 -8.78 17.13 9.54
C LEU A 85 -7.94 17.46 8.30
N VAL A 86 -6.66 17.06 8.28
CA VAL A 86 -5.78 17.23 7.11
C VAL A 86 -6.38 16.55 5.89
N ALA A 87 -6.93 15.33 6.02
CA ALA A 87 -7.59 14.64 4.92
C ALA A 87 -8.79 15.44 4.38
N MET A 88 -9.67 15.92 5.26
CA MET A 88 -10.84 16.73 4.85
C MET A 88 -10.41 17.99 4.08
N LEU A 89 -9.38 18.69 4.54
CA LEU A 89 -8.87 19.88 3.86
C LEU A 89 -8.28 19.52 2.50
N CYS A 90 -7.45 18.48 2.41
CA CYS A 90 -6.79 18.08 1.16
C CYS A 90 -7.78 17.55 0.11
N PHE A 91 -8.71 16.68 0.52
CA PHE A 91 -9.75 16.19 -0.40
C PHE A 91 -10.79 17.26 -0.74
N GLY A 92 -11.02 18.23 0.15
CA GLY A 92 -11.79 19.44 -0.15
C GLY A 92 -11.12 20.30 -1.23
N LEU A 93 -9.81 20.52 -1.13
CA LEU A 93 -9.05 21.19 -2.18
C LEU A 93 -9.17 20.44 -3.54
N LEU A 94 -9.06 19.11 -3.54
CA LEU A 94 -9.22 18.31 -4.72
C LEU A 94 -10.64 18.39 -5.31
N GLY A 95 -11.67 18.55 -4.48
CA GLY A 95 -13.06 18.61 -4.93
C GLY A 95 -13.54 19.99 -5.39
N PHE A 96 -12.90 21.08 -4.94
CA PHE A 96 -13.38 22.44 -5.20
C PHE A 96 -12.41 23.31 -6.01
N SER A 97 -11.11 22.98 -6.00
CA SER A 97 -10.13 23.84 -6.67
C SER A 97 -9.98 23.48 -8.15
N HIS A 98 -9.91 24.52 -9.00
CA HIS A 98 -9.62 24.38 -10.43
C HIS A 98 -8.19 24.82 -10.79
N GLU A 99 -7.38 25.22 -9.82
CA GLU A 99 -5.99 25.61 -10.03
C GLU A 99 -5.06 24.44 -9.72
N VAL A 100 -4.12 24.15 -10.63
CA VAL A 100 -3.13 23.06 -10.53
C VAL A 100 -2.31 23.13 -9.24
N PHE A 101 -2.00 24.34 -8.78
CA PHE A 101 -1.24 24.54 -7.53
C PHE A 101 -1.98 23.96 -6.31
N TRP A 102 -3.26 24.28 -6.14
CA TRP A 102 -4.06 23.79 -5.03
C TRP A 102 -4.38 22.30 -5.15
N LEU A 103 -4.56 21.78 -6.37
CA LEU A 103 -4.69 20.35 -6.63
C LEU A 103 -3.41 19.62 -6.20
N GLY A 104 -2.23 20.18 -6.53
CA GLY A 104 -0.94 19.64 -6.10
C GLY A 104 -0.82 19.56 -4.57
N ILE A 105 -1.22 20.62 -3.86
CA ILE A 105 -1.27 20.63 -2.38
C ILE A 105 -2.24 19.56 -1.87
N GLY A 106 -3.42 19.43 -2.48
CA GLY A 106 -4.41 18.40 -2.14
C GLY A 106 -3.86 16.98 -2.27
N VAL A 107 -3.21 16.68 -3.41
CA VAL A 107 -2.59 15.37 -3.67
C VAL A 107 -1.47 15.09 -2.66
N MET A 108 -0.54 16.01 -2.48
CA MET A 108 0.59 15.85 -1.54
C MET A 108 0.10 15.70 -0.10
N GLY A 109 -0.84 16.55 0.32
CA GLY A 109 -1.38 16.52 1.66
C GLY A 109 -2.25 15.27 1.96
N SER A 110 -2.83 14.63 0.94
CA SER A 110 -3.50 13.35 1.11
C SER A 110 -2.54 12.26 1.57
N GLY A 111 -1.29 12.27 1.09
CA GLY A 111 -0.23 11.39 1.58
C GLY A 111 0.12 11.65 3.04
N LEU A 112 0.25 12.92 3.43
CA LEU A 112 0.45 13.31 4.83
C LEU A 112 -0.65 12.77 5.73
N SER A 113 -1.92 12.97 5.37
CA SER A 113 -3.07 12.50 6.14
C SER A 113 -3.09 10.98 6.30
N SER A 114 -2.80 10.25 5.22
CA SER A 114 -2.72 8.79 5.22
C SER A 114 -1.68 8.28 6.22
N GLY A 115 -0.49 8.88 6.24
CA GLY A 115 0.59 8.54 7.18
C GLY A 115 0.20 8.81 8.65
N LEU A 116 -0.53 9.90 8.92
CA LEU A 116 -1.01 10.25 10.27
C LEU A 116 -2.12 9.33 10.77
N ILE A 117 -2.81 8.59 9.90
CA ILE A 117 -3.94 7.74 10.27
C ILE A 117 -3.56 6.25 10.31
N ASP A 118 -2.80 5.75 9.33
CA ASP A 118 -2.57 4.31 9.16
C ASP A 118 -1.76 3.71 10.32
N ALA A 119 -0.57 4.24 10.59
CA ALA A 119 0.30 3.73 11.65
C ALA A 119 -0.28 3.93 13.05
N PRO A 120 -0.78 5.13 13.44
CA PRO A 120 -1.44 5.31 14.72
C PRO A 120 -2.72 4.50 14.88
N GLY A 121 -3.49 4.25 13.82
CA GLY A 121 -4.68 3.40 13.83
C GLY A 121 -4.35 1.94 14.16
N LYS A 122 -3.29 1.38 13.56
CA LYS A 122 -2.78 0.05 13.89
C LYS A 122 -2.31 -0.03 15.34
N ALA A 123 -1.59 0.99 15.81
CA ALA A 123 -1.13 1.07 17.19
C ALA A 123 -2.31 1.16 18.18
N LEU A 124 -3.33 1.97 17.88
CA LEU A 124 -4.55 2.05 18.69
C LEU A 124 -5.25 0.70 18.83
N MET A 125 -5.34 -0.08 17.73
CA MET A 125 -5.90 -1.44 17.78
C MET A 125 -5.07 -2.36 18.68
N ALA A 126 -3.73 -2.29 18.58
CA ALA A 126 -2.83 -3.10 19.41
C ALA A 126 -2.96 -2.73 20.89
N ASP A 127 -3.04 -1.43 21.22
CA ASP A 127 -3.18 -0.92 22.58
C ASP A 127 -4.55 -1.26 23.20
N SER A 128 -5.59 -1.37 22.36
CA SER A 128 -6.98 -1.62 22.79
C SER A 128 -7.30 -3.09 23.01
N LEU A 129 -6.39 -4.02 22.69
CA LEU A 129 -6.62 -5.47 22.77
C LEU A 129 -5.53 -6.16 23.60
N ALA A 130 -5.92 -6.75 24.72
CA ALA A 130 -5.00 -7.47 25.62
C ALA A 130 -4.47 -8.78 25.01
N SER A 131 -5.34 -9.53 24.32
CA SER A 131 -5.01 -10.83 23.72
C SER A 131 -4.24 -10.69 22.41
N ALA A 132 -3.08 -11.35 22.30
CA ALA A 132 -2.32 -11.42 21.03
C ALA A 132 -3.16 -11.99 19.90
N LYS A 133 -3.98 -13.00 20.17
CA LYS A 133 -4.89 -13.60 19.19
C LYS A 133 -5.97 -12.63 18.71
N ALA A 134 -6.48 -11.76 19.61
CA ALA A 134 -7.45 -10.74 19.24
C ALA A 134 -6.78 -9.64 18.38
N ARG A 135 -5.55 -9.25 18.68
CA ARG A 135 -4.76 -8.30 17.89
C ARG A 135 -4.51 -8.81 16.47
N GLU A 136 -4.07 -10.07 16.37
CA GLU A 136 -3.86 -10.72 15.08
C GLU A 136 -5.14 -10.76 14.25
N LEU A 137 -6.26 -11.22 14.85
CA LEU A 137 -7.55 -11.25 14.17
C LEU A 137 -8.01 -9.87 13.72
N ALA A 138 -7.82 -8.83 14.54
CA ALA A 138 -8.19 -7.45 14.20
C ALA A 138 -7.38 -6.93 13.01
N LEU A 139 -6.07 -7.21 12.95
CA LEU A 139 -5.22 -6.83 11.83
C LEU A 139 -5.60 -7.57 10.55
N HIS A 140 -5.91 -8.87 10.63
CA HIS A 140 -6.37 -9.64 9.47
C HIS A 140 -7.73 -9.15 8.96
N LEU A 141 -8.67 -8.87 9.86
CA LEU A 141 -9.99 -8.35 9.49
C LEU A 141 -9.88 -6.96 8.85
N ARG A 142 -9.02 -6.09 9.41
CA ARG A 142 -8.72 -4.78 8.81
C ARG A 142 -8.15 -4.93 7.40
N TYR A 143 -7.18 -5.83 7.20
CA TYR A 143 -6.58 -6.08 5.89
C TYR A 143 -7.61 -6.62 4.89
N PHE A 144 -8.44 -7.55 5.30
CA PHE A 144 -9.54 -8.07 4.48
C PHE A 144 -10.49 -6.96 4.02
N LEU A 145 -10.98 -6.12 4.97
CA LEU A 145 -11.90 -5.04 4.66
C LEU A 145 -11.25 -3.92 3.83
N LEU A 146 -9.96 -3.71 3.98
CA LEU A 146 -9.18 -2.78 3.14
C LEU A 146 -9.19 -3.23 1.66
N ASN A 147 -8.96 -4.53 1.41
CA ASN A 147 -9.00 -5.07 0.05
C ASN A 147 -10.43 -5.17 -0.49
N LEU A 148 -11.40 -5.49 0.35
CA LEU A 148 -12.82 -5.46 -0.04
C LEU A 148 -13.25 -4.04 -0.45
N GLY A 149 -12.83 -3.01 0.30
CA GLY A 149 -13.08 -1.61 -0.07
C GLY A 149 -12.41 -1.23 -1.40
N ALA A 150 -11.18 -1.71 -1.63
CA ALA A 150 -10.48 -1.51 -2.89
C ALA A 150 -11.17 -2.20 -4.09
N ALA A 151 -11.80 -3.35 -3.87
CA ALA A 151 -12.57 -4.05 -4.90
C ALA A 151 -13.90 -3.35 -5.21
N LEU A 152 -14.63 -2.92 -4.16
CA LEU A 152 -15.95 -2.32 -4.32
C LEU A 152 -15.90 -0.86 -4.77
N GLY A 153 -14.88 -0.10 -4.35
CA GLY A 153 -14.77 1.34 -4.61
C GLY A 153 -14.90 1.68 -6.10
N PRO A 154 -14.03 1.17 -6.98
CA PRO A 154 -14.05 1.52 -8.40
C PRO A 154 -15.36 1.09 -9.08
N LEU A 155 -15.91 -0.07 -8.70
CA LEU A 155 -17.19 -0.57 -9.23
C LEU A 155 -18.33 0.38 -8.85
N LEU A 156 -18.38 0.83 -7.61
CA LEU A 156 -19.37 1.81 -7.15
C LEU A 156 -19.18 3.15 -7.89
N GLY A 157 -17.94 3.60 -8.07
CA GLY A 157 -17.65 4.85 -8.81
C GLY A 157 -18.20 4.80 -10.23
N VAL A 158 -17.96 3.70 -10.96
CA VAL A 158 -18.45 3.52 -12.34
C VAL A 158 -19.96 3.35 -12.38
N THR A 159 -20.54 2.50 -11.53
CA THR A 159 -22.00 2.22 -11.55
C THR A 159 -22.84 3.44 -11.16
N LEU A 160 -22.31 4.32 -10.33
CA LEU A 160 -22.97 5.58 -9.95
C LEU A 160 -22.70 6.70 -10.98
N GLY A 161 -21.88 6.47 -12.02
CA GLY A 161 -21.53 7.47 -13.01
C GLY A 161 -20.68 8.64 -12.50
N ILE A 162 -20.00 8.44 -11.36
CA ILE A 162 -19.24 9.48 -10.66
C ILE A 162 -17.72 9.30 -10.78
N ASN A 163 -17.26 8.43 -11.66
CA ASN A 163 -15.84 8.19 -11.91
C ASN A 163 -15.21 9.33 -12.72
N ALA A 164 -13.99 9.68 -12.38
CA ALA A 164 -13.20 10.75 -13.02
C ALA A 164 -13.83 12.16 -12.97
N GLN A 165 -14.77 12.40 -12.06
CA GLN A 165 -15.34 13.72 -11.81
C GLN A 165 -14.70 14.31 -10.55
N GLN A 166 -14.38 15.61 -10.60
CA GLN A 166 -13.65 16.27 -9.51
C GLN A 166 -14.45 16.31 -8.21
N GLU A 167 -15.74 16.60 -8.27
CA GLU A 167 -16.62 16.72 -7.11
C GLU A 167 -16.72 15.42 -6.31
N THR A 168 -16.36 14.29 -6.91
CA THR A 168 -16.41 12.98 -6.24
C THR A 168 -15.41 12.86 -5.08
N PHE A 169 -14.38 13.71 -5.03
CA PHE A 169 -13.50 13.80 -3.86
C PHE A 169 -14.21 14.22 -2.59
N LEU A 170 -15.39 14.86 -2.69
CA LEU A 170 -16.21 15.22 -1.53
C LEU A 170 -16.75 13.99 -0.77
N PHE A 171 -16.89 12.83 -1.42
CA PHE A 171 -17.20 11.59 -0.71
C PHE A 171 -16.12 11.22 0.32
N LEU A 172 -14.86 11.53 0.00
CA LEU A 172 -13.77 11.34 0.95
C LEU A 172 -13.84 12.34 2.12
N VAL A 173 -14.20 13.60 1.84
CA VAL A 173 -14.41 14.60 2.89
C VAL A 173 -15.47 14.11 3.88
N VAL A 174 -16.62 13.63 3.39
CA VAL A 174 -17.68 13.08 4.22
C VAL A 174 -17.21 11.83 4.99
N SER A 175 -16.48 10.93 4.33
CA SER A 175 -15.98 9.73 4.98
C SER A 175 -15.00 10.05 6.11
N TYR A 176 -14.08 10.99 5.92
CA TYR A 176 -13.16 11.42 6.98
C TYR A 176 -13.85 12.22 8.10
N LEU A 177 -14.91 12.99 7.79
CA LEU A 177 -15.74 13.64 8.78
C LEU A 177 -16.44 12.60 9.67
N LEU A 178 -17.06 11.60 9.07
CA LEU A 178 -17.70 10.51 9.80
C LEU A 178 -16.69 9.74 10.67
N LEU A 179 -15.50 9.48 10.14
CA LEU A 179 -14.42 8.84 10.88
C LEU A 179 -13.95 9.70 12.06
N ALA A 180 -13.78 11.02 11.87
CA ALA A 180 -13.41 11.95 12.94
C ALA A 180 -14.46 11.99 14.05
N LEU A 181 -15.75 12.05 13.69
CA LEU A 181 -16.86 12.01 14.64
C LEU A 181 -16.90 10.68 15.41
N ALA A 182 -16.70 9.55 14.71
CA ALA A 182 -16.61 8.24 15.33
C ALA A 182 -15.43 8.13 16.31
N PHE A 183 -14.24 8.62 15.94
CA PHE A 183 -13.10 8.69 16.86
C PHE A 183 -13.40 9.59 18.06
N GLY A 184 -13.97 10.78 17.83
CA GLY A 184 -14.37 11.71 18.90
C GLY A 184 -15.30 11.04 19.92
N TRP A 185 -16.31 10.31 19.43
CA TRP A 185 -17.23 9.53 20.26
C TRP A 185 -16.53 8.36 20.97
N GLY A 186 -15.75 7.55 20.23
CA GLY A 186 -15.09 6.38 20.77
C GLY A 186 -14.09 6.71 21.88
N PHE A 187 -13.30 7.76 21.71
CA PHE A 187 -12.34 8.22 22.72
C PHE A 187 -13.02 8.83 23.96
N ARG A 188 -14.17 9.50 23.80
CA ARG A 188 -14.94 9.97 24.96
C ARG A 188 -15.45 8.81 25.82
N ARG A 189 -15.82 7.69 25.17
CA ARG A 189 -16.38 6.52 25.85
C ARG A 189 -15.32 5.59 26.46
N ALA A 190 -14.15 5.53 25.84
CA ALA A 190 -13.04 4.65 26.28
C ALA A 190 -12.21 5.24 27.43
N GLY A 191 -12.32 6.53 27.72
CA GLY A 191 -11.40 7.20 28.65
C GLY A 191 -9.99 7.36 28.06
N SER A 192 -9.03 7.84 28.85
CA SER A 192 -7.65 8.04 28.42
C SER A 192 -6.95 6.69 28.16
N THR A 193 -6.82 6.31 26.89
CA THR A 193 -6.03 5.15 26.47
C THR A 193 -4.62 5.59 26.13
N GLY A 194 -3.80 5.79 27.13
CA GLY A 194 -2.40 6.15 26.93
C GLY A 194 -1.53 5.63 28.05
N LYS A 195 -0.97 4.42 27.92
CA LYS A 195 0.24 4.06 28.65
C LYS A 195 1.42 4.57 27.84
N PRO A 196 2.34 5.37 28.42
CA PRO A 196 3.61 5.69 27.76
C PRO A 196 4.35 4.40 27.48
N GLY A 197 4.80 4.21 26.24
CA GLY A 197 5.49 3.00 25.81
C GLY A 197 6.78 2.77 26.61
N THR A 198 7.04 1.51 26.91
CA THR A 198 8.33 1.04 27.43
C THR A 198 9.44 1.42 26.45
N THR A 199 10.51 2.00 26.97
CA THR A 199 11.73 2.38 26.25
C THR A 199 12.33 1.16 25.55
N GLY A 200 12.13 1.03 24.25
CA GLY A 200 12.88 0.09 23.41
C GLY A 200 14.35 0.50 23.27
N PRO A 201 15.21 -0.36 22.69
CA PRO A 201 16.61 -0.02 22.45
C PRO A 201 16.72 1.31 21.70
N GLY A 202 17.75 2.10 22.00
CA GLY A 202 17.93 3.40 21.40
C GLY A 202 17.91 3.32 19.86
N LEU A 203 17.26 4.26 19.20
CA LEU A 203 17.14 4.31 17.73
C LEU A 203 18.53 4.16 17.06
N ARG A 204 19.56 4.77 17.63
CA ARG A 204 20.92 4.71 17.10
C ARG A 204 21.51 3.30 17.10
N ASP A 205 21.24 2.49 18.13
CA ASP A 205 21.75 1.13 18.22
C ASP A 205 20.99 0.18 17.30
N ALA A 206 19.67 0.36 17.18
CA ALA A 206 18.87 -0.37 16.20
C ALA A 206 19.35 -0.10 14.75
N ILE A 207 19.63 1.15 14.40
CA ILE A 207 20.15 1.53 13.07
C ILE A 207 21.51 0.89 12.82
N LYS A 208 22.43 0.86 13.79
CA LYS A 208 23.74 0.20 13.63
C LYS A 208 23.59 -1.29 13.30
N VAL A 209 22.69 -1.99 13.99
CA VAL A 209 22.45 -3.42 13.73
C VAL A 209 21.86 -3.63 12.34
N LEU A 210 20.88 -2.81 11.94
CA LEU A 210 20.25 -2.88 10.62
C LEU A 210 21.28 -2.66 9.50
N LEU A 211 22.16 -1.65 9.63
CA LEU A 211 23.20 -1.35 8.65
C LEU A 211 24.29 -2.43 8.59
N ALA A 212 24.53 -3.15 9.67
CA ALA A 212 25.48 -4.26 9.70
C ALA A 212 24.91 -5.54 9.04
N ASP A 213 23.59 -5.69 8.96
CA ASP A 213 22.92 -6.87 8.37
C ASP A 213 22.77 -6.72 6.86
N ARG A 214 23.85 -7.01 6.11
CA ARG A 214 23.88 -6.89 4.63
C ARG A 214 22.80 -7.74 3.95
N ALA A 215 22.52 -8.94 4.47
CA ALA A 215 21.47 -9.80 3.90
C ALA A 215 20.08 -9.15 4.03
N PHE A 216 19.81 -8.50 5.16
CA PHE A 216 18.56 -7.76 5.36
C PHE A 216 18.49 -6.51 4.47
N LEU A 217 19.59 -5.77 4.32
CA LEU A 217 19.62 -4.61 3.41
C LEU A 217 19.33 -5.00 1.96
N LEU A 218 19.87 -6.13 1.49
CA LEU A 218 19.57 -6.67 0.16
C LEU A 218 18.09 -7.07 0.03
N LEU A 219 17.51 -7.66 1.07
CA LEU A 219 16.07 -7.95 1.12
C LEU A 219 15.23 -6.67 1.03
N VAL A 220 15.57 -5.63 1.80
CA VAL A 220 14.85 -4.34 1.77
C VAL A 220 14.99 -3.67 0.40
N MET A 221 16.16 -3.71 -0.21
CA MET A 221 16.38 -3.17 -1.56
C MET A 221 15.57 -3.93 -2.60
N ALA A 222 15.60 -5.27 -2.57
CA ALA A 222 14.77 -6.10 -3.46
C ALA A 222 13.26 -5.80 -3.28
N ASN A 223 12.81 -5.61 -2.04
CA ASN A 223 11.42 -5.24 -1.74
C ASN A 223 11.07 -3.85 -2.26
N LEU A 224 11.98 -2.87 -2.12
CA LEU A 224 11.80 -1.52 -2.67
C LEU A 224 11.61 -1.57 -4.18
N LEU A 225 12.49 -2.28 -4.89
CA LEU A 225 12.40 -2.45 -6.34
C LEU A 225 11.14 -3.24 -6.74
N MET A 226 10.73 -4.23 -5.96
CA MET A 226 9.50 -4.98 -6.20
C MET A 226 8.25 -4.09 -6.06
N VAL A 227 8.20 -3.23 -5.03
CA VAL A 227 7.13 -2.25 -4.85
C VAL A 227 7.13 -1.22 -5.99
N LEU A 228 8.32 -0.84 -6.50
CA LEU A 228 8.45 0.00 -7.68
C LEU A 228 7.81 -0.66 -8.91
N VAL A 229 8.11 -1.93 -9.18
CA VAL A 229 7.50 -2.69 -10.29
C VAL A 229 5.98 -2.81 -10.10
N TYR A 230 5.53 -3.16 -8.90
CA TYR A 230 4.11 -3.28 -8.58
C TYR A 230 3.35 -1.97 -8.77
N SER A 231 3.97 -0.85 -8.42
CA SER A 231 3.34 0.47 -8.51
C SER A 231 3.01 0.90 -9.95
N GLN A 232 3.62 0.26 -10.97
CA GLN A 232 3.30 0.54 -12.37
C GLN A 232 1.85 0.16 -12.73
N PHE A 233 1.25 -0.76 -11.98
CA PHE A 233 -0.17 -1.12 -12.10
C PHE A 233 -1.12 0.04 -11.74
N HIS A 234 -0.71 0.95 -10.87
CA HIS A 234 -1.55 2.06 -10.43
C HIS A 234 -1.56 3.21 -11.46
N SER A 235 -0.88 4.32 -11.17
CA SER A 235 -0.91 5.51 -12.01
C SER A 235 -0.30 5.32 -13.41
N PRO A 236 0.87 4.69 -13.59
CA PRO A 236 1.48 4.58 -14.92
C PRO A 236 0.63 3.77 -15.91
N LEU A 237 0.02 2.65 -15.49
CA LEU A 237 -0.89 1.90 -16.36
C LEU A 237 -2.09 2.73 -16.78
N VAL A 238 -2.70 3.43 -15.83
CA VAL A 238 -3.85 4.30 -16.11
C VAL A 238 -3.48 5.39 -17.12
N GLN A 239 -2.34 6.04 -16.94
CA GLN A 239 -1.83 7.05 -17.86
C GLN A 239 -1.54 6.46 -19.25
N TYR A 240 -0.90 5.28 -19.31
CA TYR A 240 -0.63 4.60 -20.58
C TYR A 240 -1.91 4.33 -21.37
N LEU A 241 -2.91 3.71 -20.74
CA LEU A 241 -4.19 3.40 -21.37
C LEU A 241 -4.94 4.66 -21.80
N THR A 242 -4.90 5.72 -20.98
CA THR A 242 -5.58 6.99 -21.26
C THR A 242 -4.94 7.69 -22.46
N ARG A 243 -3.61 7.76 -22.50
CA ARG A 243 -2.85 8.41 -23.59
C ARG A 243 -2.91 7.61 -24.90
N ALA A 244 -3.02 6.27 -24.82
CA ALA A 244 -3.25 5.42 -25.98
C ALA A 244 -4.68 5.51 -26.54
N GLY A 245 -5.57 6.30 -25.94
CA GLY A 245 -6.94 6.49 -26.42
C GLY A 245 -7.86 5.29 -26.17
N MET A 246 -7.56 4.45 -25.15
CA MET A 246 -8.37 3.27 -24.83
C MET A 246 -9.85 3.66 -24.63
N PRO A 247 -10.80 3.04 -25.36
CA PRO A 247 -12.21 3.31 -25.16
C PRO A 247 -12.67 2.93 -23.75
N GLN A 248 -13.51 3.76 -23.15
CA GLN A 248 -14.07 3.53 -21.80
C GLN A 248 -12.97 3.21 -20.75
N VAL A 249 -11.86 3.95 -20.81
CA VAL A 249 -10.69 3.72 -19.95
C VAL A 249 -11.03 3.71 -18.46
N ALA A 250 -11.95 4.56 -18.01
CA ALA A 250 -12.35 4.61 -16.60
C ALA A 250 -13.04 3.30 -16.16
N GLU A 251 -13.92 2.75 -16.99
CA GLU A 251 -14.55 1.45 -16.75
C GLU A 251 -13.52 0.32 -16.71
N LEU A 252 -12.60 0.29 -17.69
CA LEU A 252 -11.53 -0.70 -17.73
C LEU A 252 -10.66 -0.63 -16.47
N VAL A 253 -10.23 0.56 -16.06
CA VAL A 253 -9.43 0.77 -14.83
C VAL A 253 -10.18 0.27 -13.60
N ALA A 254 -11.47 0.59 -13.48
CA ALA A 254 -12.30 0.10 -12.37
C ALA A 254 -12.33 -1.45 -12.32
N LEU A 255 -12.54 -2.08 -13.47
CA LEU A 255 -12.57 -3.55 -13.58
C LEU A 255 -11.20 -4.17 -13.31
N LEU A 256 -10.10 -3.56 -13.74
CA LEU A 256 -8.74 -4.05 -13.48
C LEU A 256 -8.39 -3.96 -11.98
N VAL A 257 -8.72 -2.84 -11.33
CA VAL A 257 -8.50 -2.68 -9.87
C VAL A 257 -9.37 -3.65 -9.08
N ALA A 258 -10.64 -3.83 -9.47
CA ALA A 258 -11.53 -4.79 -8.86
C ALA A 258 -11.01 -6.24 -9.07
N THR A 259 -10.52 -6.56 -10.26
CA THR A 259 -9.93 -7.88 -10.58
C THR A 259 -8.71 -8.15 -9.68
N ASN A 260 -7.82 -7.18 -9.52
CA ASN A 260 -6.67 -7.32 -8.60
C ASN A 260 -7.15 -7.60 -7.18
N ALA A 261 -7.99 -6.73 -6.62
CA ALA A 261 -8.42 -6.84 -5.24
C ALA A 261 -9.23 -8.12 -4.97
N LEU A 262 -10.14 -8.51 -5.88
CA LEU A 262 -10.90 -9.75 -5.77
C LEU A 262 -10.00 -10.98 -5.88
N THR A 263 -9.01 -10.97 -6.78
CA THR A 263 -8.03 -12.06 -6.91
C THR A 263 -7.28 -12.27 -5.60
N VAL A 264 -6.79 -11.17 -4.99
CA VAL A 264 -6.12 -11.23 -3.69
C VAL A 264 -7.04 -11.81 -2.61
N VAL A 265 -8.27 -11.27 -2.48
CA VAL A 265 -9.24 -11.72 -1.46
C VAL A 265 -9.60 -13.18 -1.61
N LEU A 266 -9.88 -13.62 -2.84
CA LEU A 266 -10.35 -14.99 -3.12
C LEU A 266 -9.21 -16.02 -3.05
N LEU A 267 -8.02 -15.67 -3.52
CA LEU A 267 -6.91 -16.62 -3.66
C LEU A 267 -5.92 -16.60 -2.48
N GLN A 268 -5.95 -15.62 -1.61
CA GLN A 268 -4.99 -15.49 -0.49
C GLN A 268 -4.90 -16.76 0.35
N PHE A 269 -6.02 -17.27 0.86
CA PHE A 269 -6.02 -18.48 1.69
C PHE A 269 -5.81 -19.78 0.90
N PRO A 270 -6.47 -19.99 -0.27
CA PRO A 270 -6.20 -21.14 -1.13
C PRO A 270 -4.73 -21.27 -1.53
N LEU A 271 -4.11 -20.19 -2.01
CA LEU A 271 -2.70 -20.19 -2.41
C LEU A 271 -1.76 -20.42 -1.23
N LEU A 272 -2.00 -19.77 -0.08
CA LEU A 272 -1.21 -20.01 1.12
C LEU A 272 -1.26 -21.49 1.54
N ARG A 273 -2.44 -22.12 1.50
CA ARG A 273 -2.60 -23.54 1.84
C ARG A 273 -1.91 -24.44 0.81
N LEU A 274 -2.08 -24.17 -0.48
CA LEU A 274 -1.48 -24.95 -1.57
C LEU A 274 0.05 -24.89 -1.50
N LEU A 275 0.59 -23.68 -1.35
CA LEU A 275 2.03 -23.44 -1.39
C LEU A 275 2.72 -23.65 -0.03
N SER A 276 1.97 -23.87 1.06
CA SER A 276 2.55 -24.07 2.41
C SER A 276 3.49 -25.29 2.50
N ARG A 277 3.31 -26.26 1.59
CA ARG A 277 4.15 -27.48 1.53
C ARG A 277 5.50 -27.24 0.83
N TRP A 278 5.67 -26.09 0.16
CA TRP A 278 6.85 -25.78 -0.64
C TRP A 278 7.80 -24.87 0.14
N PRO A 279 9.11 -25.01 -0.04
CA PRO A 279 10.10 -24.13 0.59
C PRO A 279 9.85 -22.66 0.25
N VAL A 280 10.18 -21.77 1.18
CA VAL A 280 10.02 -20.31 1.01
C VAL A 280 10.67 -19.81 -0.30
N ARG A 281 11.85 -20.35 -0.62
CA ARG A 281 12.58 -20.01 -1.86
C ARG A 281 11.80 -20.35 -3.11
N VAL A 282 11.18 -21.53 -3.17
CA VAL A 282 10.36 -21.94 -4.33
C VAL A 282 9.13 -21.05 -4.48
N ARG A 283 8.47 -20.70 -3.37
CA ARG A 283 7.34 -19.75 -3.38
C ARG A 283 7.75 -18.37 -3.90
N LEU A 284 8.94 -17.90 -3.48
CA LEU A 284 9.50 -16.63 -3.98
C LEU A 284 9.73 -16.69 -5.50
N HIS A 285 10.31 -17.79 -6.00
CA HIS A 285 10.55 -17.97 -7.44
C HIS A 285 9.24 -17.98 -8.24
N ILE A 286 8.21 -18.68 -7.77
CA ILE A 286 6.90 -18.69 -8.42
C ILE A 286 6.30 -17.28 -8.47
N GLY A 287 6.30 -16.56 -7.36
CA GLY A 287 5.78 -15.20 -7.29
C GLY A 287 6.53 -14.25 -8.23
N MET A 288 7.86 -14.31 -8.27
CA MET A 288 8.67 -13.50 -9.17
C MET A 288 8.48 -13.86 -10.64
N ALA A 289 8.33 -15.14 -10.97
CA ALA A 289 8.03 -15.59 -12.34
C ALA A 289 6.68 -15.05 -12.83
N LEU A 290 5.66 -15.03 -11.94
CA LEU A 290 4.35 -14.44 -12.23
C LEU A 290 4.44 -12.92 -12.43
N PHE A 291 5.24 -12.21 -11.62
CA PHE A 291 5.48 -10.78 -11.81
C PHE A 291 6.17 -10.50 -13.15
N LEU A 292 7.22 -11.27 -13.48
CA LEU A 292 7.92 -11.16 -14.77
C LEU A 292 6.94 -11.40 -15.93
N ALA A 293 6.15 -12.49 -15.88
CA ALA A 293 5.17 -12.81 -16.90
C ALA A 293 4.12 -11.70 -17.06
N ALA A 294 3.67 -11.11 -15.94
CA ALA A 294 2.73 -9.98 -15.96
C ALA A 294 3.35 -8.76 -16.67
N GLN A 295 4.61 -8.41 -16.35
CA GLN A 295 5.27 -7.27 -17.01
C GLN A 295 5.47 -7.50 -18.52
N LEU A 296 5.84 -8.72 -18.91
CA LEU A 296 5.95 -9.09 -20.31
C LEU A 296 4.59 -9.00 -21.03
N LEU A 297 3.53 -9.45 -20.38
CA LEU A 297 2.18 -9.36 -20.95
C LEU A 297 1.71 -7.89 -21.04
N PHE A 298 2.03 -7.03 -20.08
CA PHE A 298 1.81 -5.58 -20.19
C PHE A 298 2.62 -4.96 -21.34
N ALA A 299 3.87 -5.39 -21.55
CA ALA A 299 4.74 -4.88 -22.62
C ALA A 299 4.26 -5.28 -24.02
N LEU A 300 3.76 -6.51 -24.17
CA LEU A 300 3.28 -7.06 -25.43
C LEU A 300 1.81 -6.75 -25.72
N GLY A 301 1.10 -6.18 -24.75
CA GLY A 301 -0.32 -5.89 -24.85
C GLY A 301 -0.63 -4.84 -25.90
N ASP A 302 -1.58 -5.13 -26.78
CA ASP A 302 -2.18 -4.12 -27.63
C ASP A 302 -3.10 -3.24 -26.77
N PRO A 303 -2.88 -1.90 -26.75
CA PRO A 303 -3.73 -0.98 -25.99
C PRO A 303 -5.22 -1.10 -26.28
N THR A 304 -5.59 -1.57 -27.48
CA THR A 304 -6.99 -1.71 -27.91
C THR A 304 -7.66 -2.98 -27.44
N VAL A 305 -6.90 -4.00 -26.99
CA VAL A 305 -7.42 -5.34 -26.64
C VAL A 305 -7.57 -5.49 -25.13
N ARG A 306 -8.78 -5.32 -24.61
CA ARG A 306 -9.08 -5.39 -23.17
C ARG A 306 -8.61 -6.68 -22.47
N SER A 307 -8.74 -7.83 -23.14
CA SER A 307 -8.39 -9.14 -22.55
C SER A 307 -6.91 -9.26 -22.16
N HIS A 308 -5.99 -8.58 -22.85
CA HIS A 308 -4.55 -8.55 -22.50
C HIS A 308 -4.35 -7.98 -21.09
N TRP A 309 -5.03 -6.88 -20.79
CA TRP A 309 -4.91 -6.18 -19.50
C TRP A 309 -5.43 -7.02 -18.34
N PHE A 310 -6.54 -7.72 -18.53
CA PHE A 310 -7.05 -8.66 -17.51
C PHE A 310 -6.08 -9.79 -17.26
N GLY A 311 -5.51 -10.40 -18.31
CA GLY A 311 -4.52 -11.47 -18.20
C GLY A 311 -3.27 -11.02 -17.42
N ALA A 312 -2.73 -9.84 -17.77
CA ALA A 312 -1.58 -9.26 -17.09
C ALA A 312 -1.87 -8.96 -15.61
N VAL A 313 -3.03 -8.36 -15.32
CA VAL A 313 -3.45 -8.05 -13.93
C VAL A 313 -3.69 -9.32 -13.12
N LEU A 314 -4.28 -10.38 -13.69
CA LEU A 314 -4.44 -11.64 -13.00
C LEU A 314 -3.10 -12.26 -12.61
N LEU A 315 -2.13 -12.30 -13.52
CA LEU A 315 -0.78 -12.81 -13.23
C LEU A 315 -0.10 -11.98 -12.14
N LEU A 316 -0.18 -10.64 -12.24
CA LEU A 316 0.35 -9.73 -11.25
C LEU A 316 -0.28 -9.98 -9.88
N SER A 317 -1.61 -10.10 -9.81
CA SER A 317 -2.37 -10.27 -8.56
C SER A 317 -2.10 -11.62 -7.89
N ILE A 318 -1.95 -12.71 -8.67
CA ILE A 318 -1.56 -14.02 -8.13
C ILE A 318 -0.14 -13.93 -7.57
N GLY A 319 0.79 -13.31 -8.29
CA GLY A 319 2.16 -13.08 -7.82
C GLY A 319 2.21 -12.24 -6.56
N GLU A 320 1.43 -11.15 -6.49
CA GLU A 320 1.24 -10.30 -5.30
C GLU A 320 0.77 -11.09 -4.10
N THR A 321 -0.28 -11.91 -4.28
CA THR A 321 -0.87 -12.75 -3.23
C THR A 321 0.16 -13.70 -2.61
N ILE A 322 1.14 -14.14 -3.39
CA ILE A 322 2.24 -15.00 -2.93
C ILE A 322 3.35 -14.16 -2.27
N LEU A 323 3.83 -13.12 -2.94
CA LEU A 323 5.04 -12.39 -2.56
C LEU A 323 4.86 -11.54 -1.30
N PHE A 324 3.80 -10.71 -1.22
CA PHE A 324 3.67 -9.74 -0.12
C PHE A 324 3.57 -10.38 1.27
N PRO A 325 2.77 -11.47 1.49
CA PRO A 325 2.80 -12.16 2.77
C PRO A 325 4.14 -12.86 3.03
N LEU A 326 4.75 -13.44 1.98
CA LEU A 326 6.02 -14.15 2.10
C LEU A 326 7.17 -13.24 2.56
N LEU A 327 7.18 -11.99 2.07
CA LEU A 327 8.19 -11.01 2.47
C LEU A 327 8.10 -10.66 3.96
N ASN A 328 6.87 -10.55 4.50
CA ASN A 328 6.68 -10.36 5.93
C ASN A 328 7.21 -11.55 6.76
N VAL A 329 7.04 -12.77 6.26
CA VAL A 329 7.60 -13.99 6.89
C VAL A 329 9.13 -13.95 6.86
N LEU A 330 9.75 -13.56 5.74
CA LEU A 330 11.20 -13.42 5.62
C LEU A 330 11.76 -12.38 6.60
N ILE A 331 11.10 -11.21 6.71
CA ILE A 331 11.48 -10.17 7.67
C ILE A 331 11.40 -10.70 9.11
N ASP A 332 10.30 -11.37 9.47
CA ASP A 332 10.13 -11.94 10.81
C ASP A 332 11.20 -12.98 11.16
N GLN A 333 11.58 -13.82 10.19
CA GLN A 333 12.62 -14.83 10.36
C GLN A 333 14.03 -14.21 10.51
N MET A 334 14.26 -13.07 9.84
CA MET A 334 15.55 -12.38 9.91
C MET A 334 15.67 -11.49 11.16
N ALA A 335 14.58 -10.99 11.67
CA ALA A 335 14.59 -10.04 12.78
C ALA A 335 14.96 -10.70 14.11
N PRO A 336 15.98 -10.19 14.84
CA PRO A 336 16.21 -10.57 16.23
C PRO A 336 14.99 -10.27 17.09
N ALA A 337 14.72 -11.10 18.10
CA ALA A 337 13.49 -10.99 18.91
C ALA A 337 13.30 -9.60 19.54
N HIS A 338 14.39 -8.95 19.96
CA HIS A 338 14.39 -7.62 20.59
C HIS A 338 14.39 -6.45 19.60
N LEU A 339 14.52 -6.71 18.27
CA LEU A 339 14.58 -5.71 17.21
C LEU A 339 13.50 -5.90 16.13
N LYS A 340 12.50 -6.76 16.36
CA LYS A 340 11.45 -7.03 15.37
C LYS A 340 10.77 -5.74 14.87
N GLY A 341 10.42 -4.83 15.76
CA GLY A 341 9.84 -3.54 15.41
C GLY A 341 10.74 -2.72 14.48
N SER A 342 12.04 -2.68 14.77
CA SER A 342 13.03 -1.95 13.95
C SER A 342 13.19 -2.57 12.56
N TYR A 343 13.19 -3.91 12.44
CA TYR A 343 13.26 -4.60 11.16
C TYR A 343 12.00 -4.38 10.31
N PHE A 344 10.81 -4.49 10.90
CA PHE A 344 9.56 -4.16 10.21
C PHE A 344 9.46 -2.67 9.86
N GLY A 345 9.93 -1.78 10.75
CA GLY A 345 10.00 -0.34 10.48
C GLY A 345 10.91 -0.02 9.30
N ALA A 346 12.12 -0.61 9.26
CA ALA A 346 13.04 -0.43 8.14
C ALA A 346 12.49 -1.02 6.83
N SER A 347 11.75 -2.13 6.88
CA SER A 347 11.10 -2.71 5.71
C SER A 347 10.00 -1.83 5.13
N ALA A 348 9.37 -0.96 5.93
CA ALA A 348 8.36 -0.01 5.45
C ALA A 348 8.95 1.00 4.45
N LEU A 349 10.27 1.24 4.49
CA LEU A 349 10.97 2.09 3.50
C LEU A 349 10.86 1.53 2.06
N ALA A 350 10.53 0.25 1.89
CA ALA A 350 10.19 -0.30 0.58
C ALA A 350 9.02 0.45 -0.09
N GLY A 351 8.15 1.12 0.68
CA GLY A 351 7.12 2.01 0.16
C GLY A 351 7.65 3.17 -0.68
N LEU A 352 8.91 3.60 -0.47
CA LEU A 352 9.56 4.58 -1.35
C LEU A 352 9.73 4.07 -2.79
N GLY A 353 9.78 2.74 -2.98
CA GLY A 353 9.73 2.14 -4.30
C GLY A 353 8.46 2.49 -5.07
N GLY A 354 7.32 2.55 -4.39
CA GLY A 354 6.06 3.00 -4.98
C GLY A 354 6.10 4.47 -5.43
N ALA A 355 6.69 5.33 -4.59
CA ALA A 355 6.90 6.74 -4.92
C ALA A 355 7.82 6.91 -6.14
N ALA A 356 8.98 6.24 -6.13
CA ALA A 356 9.90 6.24 -7.25
C ALA A 356 9.26 5.66 -8.51
N GLY A 357 8.46 4.60 -8.37
CA GLY A 357 7.78 3.96 -9.49
C GLY A 357 6.76 4.86 -10.17
N ALA A 358 5.98 5.62 -9.41
CA ALA A 358 5.03 6.57 -9.99
C ALA A 358 5.76 7.67 -10.79
N LEU A 359 6.84 8.22 -10.24
CA LEU A 359 7.64 9.25 -10.91
C LEU A 359 8.35 8.69 -12.15
N LEU A 360 9.10 7.60 -12.00
CA LEU A 360 9.85 6.99 -13.10
C LEU A 360 8.91 6.48 -14.20
N GLY A 361 7.77 5.87 -13.82
CA GLY A 361 6.77 5.43 -14.75
C GLY A 361 6.19 6.58 -15.57
N GLY A 362 5.83 7.70 -14.93
CA GLY A 362 5.37 8.91 -15.60
C GLY A 362 6.42 9.47 -16.56
N TRP A 363 7.68 9.59 -16.12
CA TRP A 363 8.78 10.09 -16.92
C TRP A 363 9.06 9.20 -18.14
N ILE A 364 9.11 7.87 -17.98
CA ILE A 364 9.33 6.94 -19.10
C ILE A 364 8.18 7.02 -20.11
N LEU A 365 6.92 7.14 -19.65
CA LEU A 365 5.77 7.29 -20.52
C LEU A 365 5.80 8.58 -21.33
N GLU A 366 6.35 9.65 -20.77
CA GLU A 366 6.43 10.95 -21.44
C GLU A 366 7.56 10.97 -22.49
N GLN A 367 8.72 10.40 -22.16
CA GLN A 367 9.91 10.45 -23.02
C GLN A 367 9.95 9.34 -24.09
N TRP A 368 9.31 8.19 -23.81
CA TRP A 368 9.37 7.00 -24.67
C TRP A 368 7.98 6.38 -24.87
N SER A 369 7.79 5.15 -24.40
CA SER A 369 6.54 4.42 -24.62
C SER A 369 6.15 3.56 -23.42
N GLY A 370 4.85 3.21 -23.33
CA GLY A 370 4.37 2.27 -22.34
C GLY A 370 4.95 0.86 -22.50
N GLN A 371 5.22 0.44 -23.75
CA GLN A 371 5.85 -0.83 -24.02
C GLN A 371 7.26 -0.89 -23.42
N LEU A 372 8.09 0.16 -23.64
CA LEU A 372 9.43 0.25 -23.07
C LEU A 372 9.38 0.26 -21.55
N LEU A 373 8.42 0.99 -20.93
CA LEU A 373 8.23 0.98 -19.50
C LEU A 373 8.12 -0.45 -18.96
N TYR A 374 7.22 -1.26 -19.53
CA TYR A 374 6.99 -2.62 -19.02
C TYR A 374 8.11 -3.60 -19.38
N VAL A 375 8.85 -3.40 -20.49
CA VAL A 375 10.09 -4.14 -20.77
C VAL A 375 11.13 -3.84 -19.69
N LEU A 376 11.34 -2.59 -19.32
CA LEU A 376 12.27 -2.21 -18.24
C LEU A 376 11.83 -2.80 -16.89
N MET A 377 10.53 -2.85 -16.61
CA MET A 377 10.02 -3.51 -15.40
C MET A 377 10.23 -5.03 -15.42
N ALA A 378 10.10 -5.67 -16.58
CA ALA A 378 10.42 -7.08 -16.73
C ALA A 378 11.94 -7.36 -16.47
N LEU A 379 12.83 -6.54 -17.01
CA LEU A 379 14.28 -6.63 -16.71
C LEU A 379 14.55 -6.38 -15.23
N LEU A 380 13.85 -5.45 -14.60
CA LEU A 380 13.97 -5.19 -13.18
C LEU A 380 13.50 -6.38 -12.33
N CYS A 381 12.47 -7.13 -12.75
CA CYS A 381 12.08 -8.39 -12.09
C CYS A 381 13.23 -9.41 -12.07
N VAL A 382 14.00 -9.52 -13.14
CA VAL A 382 15.20 -10.40 -13.21
C VAL A 382 16.27 -9.91 -12.22
N ALA A 383 16.50 -8.60 -12.15
CA ALA A 383 17.45 -8.02 -11.20
C ALA A 383 17.01 -8.24 -9.75
N ILE A 384 15.73 -8.09 -9.45
CA ILE A 384 15.14 -8.35 -8.11
C ILE A 384 15.33 -9.82 -7.74
N PHE A 385 15.07 -10.74 -8.66
CA PHE A 385 15.32 -12.17 -8.46
C PHE A 385 16.78 -12.44 -8.10
N ALA A 386 17.71 -11.84 -8.83
CA ALA A 386 19.16 -11.96 -8.55
C ALA A 386 19.54 -11.40 -7.17
N LEU A 387 18.93 -10.28 -6.75
CA LEU A 387 19.13 -9.70 -5.42
C LEU A 387 18.64 -10.63 -4.28
N TYR A 388 17.48 -11.27 -4.44
CA TYR A 388 17.00 -12.25 -3.46
C TYR A 388 17.93 -13.45 -3.37
N GLU A 389 18.39 -13.98 -4.50
CA GLU A 389 19.33 -15.11 -4.53
C GLU A 389 20.70 -14.75 -3.93
N TRP A 390 21.17 -13.53 -4.20
CA TRP A 390 22.41 -13.04 -3.60
C TRP A 390 22.27 -12.83 -2.11
N GLY A 391 21.19 -12.16 -1.67
CA GLY A 391 20.91 -11.95 -0.25
C GLY A 391 20.82 -13.26 0.55
N ALA A 392 20.28 -14.32 -0.05
CA ALA A 392 20.21 -15.65 0.57
C ALA A 392 21.60 -16.32 0.74
N ARG A 393 22.62 -15.88 0.00
CA ARG A 393 24.01 -16.42 0.06
C ARG A 393 24.93 -15.59 0.95
N VAL A 394 24.56 -14.34 1.26
CA VAL A 394 25.37 -13.45 2.11
C VAL A 394 25.36 -13.96 3.55
N SER A 395 26.54 -14.12 4.13
CA SER A 395 26.68 -14.46 5.55
C SER A 395 26.22 -13.31 6.44
N ARG A 396 25.46 -13.63 7.47
CA ARG A 396 25.01 -12.68 8.48
C ARG A 396 26.00 -12.63 9.65
N PRO A 397 26.10 -11.50 10.37
CA PRO A 397 26.90 -11.42 11.59
C PRO A 397 26.53 -12.52 12.59
N ALA A 398 27.50 -13.11 13.28
CA ALA A 398 27.31 -14.23 14.21
C ALA A 398 26.36 -13.89 15.40
N SER A 399 26.18 -12.60 15.70
CA SER A 399 25.25 -12.09 16.69
C SER A 399 23.79 -12.10 16.26
N LEU A 400 23.50 -12.37 14.97
CA LEU A 400 22.16 -12.36 14.40
C LEU A 400 21.68 -13.79 14.07
N PRO A 401 20.36 -14.08 14.19
CA PRO A 401 19.84 -15.39 13.83
C PRO A 401 20.22 -15.76 12.39
N ALA A 402 20.68 -17.01 12.17
CA ALA A 402 20.94 -17.48 10.82
C ALA A 402 19.64 -17.42 10.01
N ALA A 403 19.67 -16.82 8.82
CA ALA A 403 18.57 -16.94 7.87
C ALA A 403 18.39 -18.43 7.59
N THR A 404 17.26 -19.00 8.02
CA THR A 404 17.06 -20.45 8.08
C THR A 404 17.37 -21.12 6.76
N LYS A 405 18.52 -21.81 6.69
CA LYS A 405 18.74 -22.92 5.77
C LYS A 405 17.80 -24.07 6.22
N ARG A 406 16.53 -24.00 5.94
CA ARG A 406 15.65 -25.18 6.00
C ARG A 406 15.06 -25.37 4.62
N GLY A 407 15.43 -26.51 4.07
CA GLY A 407 15.18 -27.02 2.76
C GLY A 407 13.72 -27.13 2.33
#